data_0501b31430c42646722d894251b5a7ea
#
_entry.id   0501b31430c42646722d894251b5a7ea
#
_cell.length_a   1.000
_cell.length_b   1.000
_cell.length_c   1.000
_cell.angle_alpha   90.00
_cell.angle_beta   90.00
_cell.angle_gamma   90.00
#
_symmetry.space_group_name_H-M   'P 1'
#
loop_
_entity.id
_entity.type
_entity.pdbx_description
1 polymer ?
#
loop_
_entity_poly.entity_id
_entity_poly.type
_entity_poly.pdbx_seq_one_letter_code
_entity_poly.pdbx_strand_id
1 'polypeptide(L)'
;RILDCKSPVCQEIAKDAPAVTDYLCDECREHFDKVQSYLKAQNINYTVNPRIVRGLDYYTKTVFEFVSDSIGAQGTVCGGGRYDGLIDELGGQKTPSLGFGLGLERLQLLMEAQGCAYPEPEKADLFIIALGDKATGKALELAGDMRGEGFAVLMDLNQRSLRAQMKYANKLGARYTVVLGDNEVDTDRVQLKAMDTGEETEVALSTFVNGFYSVSMQAQLADLEINGEAFDFTSLFQTGETE
;
A
#
# COMPACT_ATOMS: atom_id res chain seq x y z
N ARG A 1 17.84 25.77 13.61
CA ARG A 1 17.14 24.80 14.50
C ARG A 1 16.42 25.45 15.68
N ILE A 2 16.91 26.56 16.23
CA ILE A 2 16.22 27.27 17.35
C ILE A 2 14.84 27.78 16.89
N LEU A 3 14.74 28.30 15.66
CA LEU A 3 13.48 28.85 15.10
C LEU A 3 12.37 27.80 14.96
N ASP A 4 12.73 26.54 14.76
CA ASP A 4 11.81 25.40 14.62
C ASP A 4 11.68 24.58 15.93
N CYS A 5 12.36 25.00 16.99
CA CYS A 5 12.32 24.29 18.25
C CYS A 5 10.97 24.48 18.97
N LYS A 6 10.36 23.38 19.37
CA LYS A 6 9.06 23.39 20.06
C LYS A 6 9.18 23.58 21.60
N SER A 7 10.40 23.67 22.13
CA SER A 7 10.61 23.99 23.54
C SER A 7 10.15 25.43 23.83
N PRO A 8 9.34 25.65 24.90
CA PRO A 8 8.91 26.98 25.28
C PRO A 8 10.09 27.96 25.49
N VAL A 9 11.22 27.46 25.99
CA VAL A 9 12.42 28.26 26.21
C VAL A 9 13.01 28.74 24.88
N CYS A 10 13.10 27.86 23.87
CA CYS A 10 13.59 28.24 22.54
C CYS A 10 12.63 29.20 21.85
N GLN A 11 11.33 29.00 22.01
CA GLN A 11 10.31 29.89 21.44
C GLN A 11 10.38 31.29 22.05
N GLU A 12 10.58 31.41 23.35
CA GLU A 12 10.74 32.71 24.00
C GLU A 12 12.01 33.43 23.53
N ILE A 13 13.15 32.71 23.43
CA ILE A 13 14.41 33.27 22.91
C ILE A 13 14.28 33.71 21.44
N ALA A 14 13.55 32.92 20.63
CA ALA A 14 13.39 33.23 19.21
C ALA A 14 12.24 34.20 18.91
N LYS A 15 11.55 34.70 19.91
CA LYS A 15 10.36 35.55 19.75
C LYS A 15 10.65 36.82 18.94
N ASP A 16 11.79 37.46 19.25
CA ASP A 16 12.22 38.69 18.61
C ASP A 16 13.27 38.48 17.50
N ALA A 17 13.43 37.21 17.04
CA ALA A 17 14.34 36.92 15.95
C ALA A 17 13.86 37.56 14.64
N PRO A 18 14.78 38.13 13.84
CA PRO A 18 14.42 38.72 12.55
C PRO A 18 13.74 37.71 11.63
N ALA A 19 12.67 38.14 10.97
CA ALA A 19 11.98 37.30 9.98
C ALA A 19 12.67 37.40 8.62
N VAL A 20 12.91 36.26 7.96
CA VAL A 20 13.55 36.24 6.62
C VAL A 20 12.77 37.06 5.60
N THR A 21 11.44 37.08 5.72
CA THR A 21 10.55 37.86 4.84
C THR A 21 10.82 39.37 4.86
N ASP A 22 11.40 39.92 5.92
CA ASP A 22 11.65 41.34 6.07
C ASP A 22 12.96 41.78 5.38
N TYR A 23 13.82 40.80 5.04
CA TYR A 23 15.16 41.03 4.48
C TYR A 23 15.31 40.47 3.06
N LEU A 24 14.23 40.29 2.34
CA LEU A 24 14.29 39.82 0.94
C LEU A 24 14.88 40.90 0.05
N CYS A 25 15.81 40.52 -0.83
CA CYS A 25 16.22 41.37 -1.94
C CYS A 25 15.07 41.55 -2.95
N ASP A 26 15.17 42.51 -3.83
CA ASP A 26 14.08 42.85 -4.77
C ASP A 26 13.69 41.67 -5.66
N GLU A 27 14.66 40.90 -6.18
CA GLU A 27 14.42 39.70 -6.97
C GLU A 27 13.65 38.63 -6.18
N CYS A 28 14.05 38.38 -4.93
CA CYS A 28 13.36 37.39 -4.10
C CYS A 28 11.96 37.83 -3.69
N ARG A 29 11.76 39.11 -3.45
CA ARG A 29 10.46 39.71 -3.15
C ARG A 29 9.53 39.57 -4.34
N GLU A 30 9.95 40.00 -5.53
CA GLU A 30 9.17 39.87 -6.75
C GLU A 30 8.81 38.43 -7.04
N HIS A 31 9.74 37.48 -6.89
CA HIS A 31 9.49 36.06 -7.05
C HIS A 31 8.42 35.58 -6.06
N PHE A 32 8.55 35.93 -4.79
CA PHE A 32 7.63 35.47 -3.74
C PHE A 32 6.23 36.06 -3.92
N ASP A 33 6.11 37.31 -4.32
CA ASP A 33 4.84 37.95 -4.64
C ASP A 33 4.14 37.26 -5.83
N LYS A 34 4.91 36.90 -6.87
CA LYS A 34 4.39 36.10 -8.00
C LYS A 34 3.88 34.73 -7.56
N VAL A 35 4.61 34.01 -6.72
CA VAL A 35 4.17 32.73 -6.18
C VAL A 35 2.83 32.89 -5.45
N GLN A 36 2.74 33.87 -4.56
CA GLN A 36 1.50 34.16 -3.83
C GLN A 36 0.34 34.51 -4.78
N SER A 37 0.60 35.30 -5.82
CA SER A 37 -0.45 35.68 -6.80
C SER A 37 -0.96 34.45 -7.57
N TYR A 38 -0.08 33.51 -7.93
CA TYR A 38 -0.46 32.26 -8.61
C TYR A 38 -1.26 31.31 -7.71
N LEU A 39 -0.86 31.18 -6.44
CA LEU A 39 -1.62 30.39 -5.47
C LEU A 39 -3.04 30.95 -5.28
N LYS A 40 -3.18 32.29 -5.18
CA LYS A 40 -4.49 32.94 -5.12
C LYS A 40 -5.33 32.71 -6.37
N ALA A 41 -4.71 32.80 -7.56
CA ALA A 41 -5.40 32.56 -8.83
C ALA A 41 -5.89 31.11 -8.97
N GLN A 42 -5.23 30.16 -8.30
CA GLN A 42 -5.62 28.73 -8.23
C GLN A 42 -6.57 28.43 -7.06
N ASN A 43 -7.01 29.42 -6.30
CA ASN A 43 -7.80 29.26 -5.07
C ASN A 43 -7.16 28.33 -4.03
N ILE A 44 -5.83 28.31 -3.96
CA ILE A 44 -5.06 27.55 -2.95
C ILE A 44 -4.91 28.43 -1.72
N ASN A 45 -5.48 27.97 -0.60
CA ASN A 45 -5.31 28.64 0.69
C ASN A 45 -3.92 28.37 1.23
N TYR A 46 -3.24 29.41 1.67
CA TYR A 46 -1.91 29.31 2.28
C TYR A 46 -1.73 30.35 3.39
N THR A 47 -0.78 30.08 4.26
CA THR A 47 -0.31 31.01 5.30
C THR A 47 1.18 31.26 5.11
N VAL A 48 1.57 32.54 5.05
CA VAL A 48 2.99 32.89 5.06
C VAL A 48 3.52 32.73 6.46
N ASN A 49 4.45 31.77 6.64
CA ASN A 49 5.12 31.54 7.91
C ASN A 49 6.61 31.84 7.77
N PRO A 50 7.11 32.97 8.29
CA PRO A 50 8.51 33.39 8.15
C PRO A 50 9.47 32.53 8.98
N ARG A 51 8.95 31.61 9.79
CA ARG A 51 9.73 30.75 10.70
C ARG A 51 9.90 29.32 10.22
N ILE A 52 9.49 29.00 8.99
CA ILE A 52 9.72 27.67 8.42
C ILE A 52 11.23 27.47 8.26
N VAL A 53 11.75 26.37 8.85
CA VAL A 53 13.15 25.95 8.72
C VAL A 53 13.16 24.55 8.10
N ARG A 54 13.89 24.40 7.00
CA ARG A 54 14.13 23.09 6.36
C ARG A 54 15.46 22.51 6.82
N GLY A 55 15.53 21.18 6.89
CA GLY A 55 16.70 20.45 7.39
C GLY A 55 17.91 20.42 6.44
N LEU A 56 17.75 20.91 5.21
CA LEU A 56 18.76 20.86 4.16
C LEU A 56 19.07 22.27 3.67
N ASP A 57 20.32 22.52 3.33
CA ASP A 57 20.87 23.85 3.03
C ASP A 57 20.84 24.22 1.54
N TYR A 58 20.47 23.28 0.67
CA TYR A 58 20.37 23.52 -0.77
C TYR A 58 19.13 24.33 -1.22
N TYR A 59 18.18 24.55 -0.32
CA TYR A 59 16.97 25.30 -0.67
C TYR A 59 17.24 26.76 -0.98
N THR A 60 16.57 27.25 -2.04
CA THR A 60 16.63 28.64 -2.49
C THR A 60 15.22 29.23 -2.59
N LYS A 61 15.11 30.56 -2.45
CA LYS A 61 13.83 31.31 -2.67
C LYS A 61 12.68 30.81 -1.80
N THR A 62 11.89 29.84 -2.28
CA THR A 62 10.64 29.43 -1.64
C THR A 62 10.72 28.02 -1.06
N VAL A 63 10.30 27.86 0.19
CA VAL A 63 10.04 26.58 0.84
C VAL A 63 8.58 26.49 1.24
N PHE A 64 8.05 25.27 1.39
CA PHE A 64 6.67 25.06 1.77
C PHE A 64 6.48 23.80 2.61
N GLU A 65 5.40 23.77 3.36
CA GLU A 65 4.95 22.61 4.12
C GLU A 65 3.44 22.47 4.02
N PHE A 66 2.98 21.21 3.98
CA PHE A 66 1.59 20.86 4.23
C PHE A 66 1.48 20.36 5.67
N VAL A 67 0.74 21.09 6.48
CA VAL A 67 0.64 20.86 7.91
C VAL A 67 -0.82 20.55 8.27
N SER A 68 -1.01 19.59 9.19
CA SER A 68 -2.30 19.26 9.77
C SER A 68 -2.18 19.19 11.29
N ASP A 69 -3.18 19.72 11.98
CA ASP A 69 -3.28 19.64 13.44
C ASP A 69 -3.87 18.30 13.92
N SER A 70 -4.40 17.48 12.99
CA SER A 70 -5.09 16.23 13.31
C SER A 70 -4.16 15.08 13.69
N ILE A 71 -2.85 15.17 13.42
CA ILE A 71 -1.87 14.11 13.65
C ILE A 71 -0.83 14.46 14.74
N GLY A 72 -1.21 15.34 15.66
CA GLY A 72 -0.40 15.68 16.83
C GLY A 72 0.71 16.70 16.58
N ALA A 73 1.70 16.76 17.49
CA ALA A 73 2.68 17.84 17.57
C ALA A 73 3.63 18.00 16.37
N GLN A 74 3.74 17.00 15.50
CA GLN A 74 4.53 17.04 14.27
C GLN A 74 3.62 16.98 13.04
N GLY A 75 2.79 18.00 12.89
CA GLY A 75 1.75 18.07 11.87
C GLY A 75 2.22 18.14 10.41
N THR A 76 3.53 18.28 10.12
CA THR A 76 4.03 18.34 8.73
C THR A 76 3.94 16.98 8.06
N VAL A 77 3.07 16.83 7.07
CA VAL A 77 2.88 15.62 6.26
C VAL A 77 3.80 15.63 5.04
N CYS A 78 3.93 16.79 4.40
CA CYS A 78 4.75 17.00 3.22
C CYS A 78 5.50 18.32 3.35
N GLY A 79 6.72 18.36 2.86
CA GLY A 79 7.49 19.58 2.86
C GLY A 79 8.59 19.57 1.83
N GLY A 80 8.84 20.74 1.26
CA GLY A 80 9.78 20.89 0.18
C GLY A 80 10.13 22.33 -0.12
N GLY A 81 10.66 22.54 -1.30
CA GLY A 81 11.03 23.88 -1.75
C GLY A 81 11.83 23.85 -3.05
N ARG A 82 12.22 25.03 -3.44
CA ARG A 82 13.02 25.27 -4.63
C ARG A 82 14.52 25.11 -4.32
N TYR A 83 15.30 24.60 -5.27
CA TYR A 83 16.75 24.38 -5.13
C TYR A 83 17.46 24.59 -6.48
N ASP A 84 17.68 25.85 -6.87
CA ASP A 84 18.20 26.22 -8.17
C ASP A 84 19.67 25.86 -8.38
N GLY A 85 20.45 25.72 -7.30
CA GLY A 85 21.88 25.45 -7.37
C GLY A 85 22.25 23.96 -7.34
N LEU A 86 21.38 23.08 -6.86
CA LEU A 86 21.74 21.71 -6.54
C LEU A 86 22.21 20.87 -7.75
N ILE A 87 21.58 21.04 -8.91
CA ILE A 87 21.96 20.30 -10.12
C ILE A 87 23.36 20.73 -10.61
N ASP A 88 23.67 22.02 -10.55
CA ASP A 88 24.98 22.59 -10.88
C ASP A 88 26.08 22.10 -9.93
N GLU A 89 25.79 22.08 -8.63
CA GLU A 89 26.70 21.52 -7.60
C GLU A 89 27.01 20.04 -7.81
N LEU A 90 26.08 19.29 -8.37
CA LEU A 90 26.25 17.89 -8.72
C LEU A 90 26.87 17.65 -10.10
N GLY A 91 27.31 18.72 -10.79
CA GLY A 91 27.97 18.63 -12.09
C GLY A 91 27.03 18.59 -13.30
N GLY A 92 25.75 18.88 -13.11
CA GLY A 92 24.77 19.01 -14.20
C GLY A 92 24.69 20.43 -14.74
N GLN A 93 23.81 20.65 -15.71
CA GLN A 93 23.51 22.01 -16.20
C GLN A 93 22.72 22.78 -15.15
N LYS A 94 23.02 24.07 -14.98
CA LYS A 94 22.25 24.95 -14.11
C LYS A 94 20.77 24.97 -14.47
N THR A 95 19.96 24.28 -13.67
CA THR A 95 18.53 24.07 -13.94
C THR A 95 17.74 24.38 -12.68
N PRO A 96 16.80 25.34 -12.72
CA PRO A 96 15.90 25.58 -11.61
C PRO A 96 15.07 24.33 -11.30
N SER A 97 15.03 23.94 -10.03
CA SER A 97 14.38 22.72 -9.61
C SER A 97 13.54 22.92 -8.36
N LEU A 98 12.50 22.11 -8.25
CA LEU A 98 11.59 22.06 -7.11
C LEU A 98 11.36 20.60 -6.73
N GLY A 99 11.30 20.33 -5.46
CA GLY A 99 10.98 18.99 -4.97
C GLY A 99 10.39 19.00 -3.57
N PHE A 100 9.87 17.85 -3.17
CA PHE A 100 9.32 17.66 -1.83
C PHE A 100 9.51 16.23 -1.35
N GLY A 101 9.45 16.06 -0.03
CA GLY A 101 9.34 14.77 0.62
C GLY A 101 7.97 14.64 1.30
N LEU A 102 7.33 13.49 1.13
CA LEU A 102 6.04 13.14 1.73
C LEU A 102 6.21 11.92 2.65
N GLY A 103 5.72 12.02 3.90
CA GLY A 103 5.65 10.89 4.80
C GLY A 103 4.40 10.06 4.51
N LEU A 104 4.55 8.85 3.93
CA LEU A 104 3.42 7.99 3.60
C LEU A 104 2.64 7.57 4.85
N GLU A 105 3.33 7.17 5.91
CA GLU A 105 2.71 6.80 7.19
C GLU A 105 1.98 7.99 7.82
N ARG A 106 2.51 9.20 7.69
CA ARG A 106 1.83 10.42 8.16
C ARG A 106 0.60 10.76 7.36
N LEU A 107 0.66 10.56 6.04
CA LEU A 107 -0.51 10.71 5.18
C LEU A 107 -1.60 9.70 5.57
N GLN A 108 -1.23 8.45 5.80
CA GLN A 108 -2.15 7.41 6.26
C GLN A 108 -2.81 7.78 7.61
N LEU A 109 -2.02 8.18 8.60
CA LEU A 109 -2.54 8.64 9.90
C LEU A 109 -3.50 9.82 9.75
N LEU A 110 -3.20 10.75 8.84
CA LEU A 110 -4.08 11.89 8.57
C LEU A 110 -5.39 11.44 7.92
N MET A 111 -5.33 10.53 6.94
CA MET A 111 -6.52 9.95 6.29
C MET A 111 -7.40 9.22 7.32
N GLU A 112 -6.80 8.44 8.21
CA GLU A 112 -7.51 7.77 9.32
C GLU A 112 -8.18 8.77 10.26
N ALA A 113 -7.44 9.82 10.66
CA ALA A 113 -7.97 10.86 11.54
C ALA A 113 -9.13 11.65 10.91
N GLN A 114 -9.17 11.74 9.58
CA GLN A 114 -10.23 12.41 8.81
C GLN A 114 -11.36 11.45 8.42
N GLY A 115 -11.27 10.16 8.76
CA GLY A 115 -12.29 9.16 8.41
C GLY A 115 -12.36 8.88 6.91
N CYS A 116 -11.25 9.02 6.18
CA CYS A 116 -11.19 8.66 4.78
C CYS A 116 -11.42 7.16 4.59
N ALA A 117 -12.23 6.78 3.63
CA ALA A 117 -12.42 5.39 3.27
C ALA A 117 -11.16 4.83 2.57
N TYR A 118 -10.73 3.66 2.99
CA TYR A 118 -9.72 2.87 2.29
C TYR A 118 -10.40 1.77 1.48
N PRO A 119 -9.86 1.40 0.32
CA PRO A 119 -10.27 0.15 -0.29
C PRO A 119 -9.95 -0.99 0.68
N GLU A 120 -10.88 -1.92 0.82
CA GLU A 120 -10.59 -3.12 1.62
C GLU A 120 -9.39 -3.86 1.01
N PRO A 121 -8.47 -4.38 1.85
CA PRO A 121 -7.37 -5.19 1.36
C PRO A 121 -7.91 -6.40 0.58
N GLU A 122 -7.34 -6.68 -0.57
CA GLU A 122 -7.66 -7.89 -1.30
C GLU A 122 -7.38 -9.12 -0.42
N LYS A 123 -8.37 -10.00 -0.33
CA LYS A 123 -8.22 -11.27 0.38
C LYS A 123 -7.28 -12.17 -0.40
N ALA A 124 -6.46 -12.94 0.32
CA ALA A 124 -5.67 -13.99 -0.32
C ALA A 124 -6.61 -15.03 -0.95
N ASP A 125 -6.33 -15.41 -2.18
CA ASP A 125 -7.08 -16.48 -2.85
C ASP A 125 -6.78 -17.83 -2.21
N LEU A 126 -5.51 -18.08 -1.87
CA LEU A 126 -5.06 -19.32 -1.28
C LEU A 126 -4.09 -19.07 -0.13
N PHE A 127 -4.26 -19.79 0.97
CA PHE A 127 -3.27 -19.91 2.03
C PHE A 127 -2.74 -21.34 2.08
N ILE A 128 -1.45 -21.52 1.83
CA ILE A 128 -0.79 -22.82 1.87
C ILE A 128 -0.25 -23.07 3.27
N ILE A 129 -0.69 -24.16 3.89
CA ILE A 129 -0.23 -24.66 5.18
C ILE A 129 0.79 -25.77 4.92
N ALA A 130 2.05 -25.58 5.30
CA ALA A 130 3.10 -26.57 5.14
C ALA A 130 3.54 -27.14 6.49
N LEU A 131 3.69 -28.45 6.56
CA LEU A 131 4.09 -29.20 7.77
C LEU A 131 5.29 -30.10 7.46
N GLY A 132 6.47 -29.66 7.82
CA GLY A 132 7.75 -30.35 7.56
C GLY A 132 8.55 -29.75 6.41
N ASP A 133 9.82 -30.11 6.32
CA ASP A 133 10.76 -29.47 5.37
C ASP A 133 10.45 -29.84 3.91
N LYS A 134 10.09 -31.09 3.64
CA LYS A 134 9.72 -31.58 2.32
C LYS A 134 8.45 -30.87 1.82
N ALA A 135 7.42 -30.79 2.67
CA ALA A 135 6.18 -30.11 2.39
C ALA A 135 6.41 -28.60 2.20
N THR A 136 7.30 -27.98 2.96
CA THR A 136 7.65 -26.55 2.80
C THR A 136 8.29 -26.28 1.44
N GLY A 137 9.21 -27.12 0.98
CA GLY A 137 9.79 -27.00 -0.36
C GLY A 137 8.73 -27.05 -1.45
N LYS A 138 7.83 -28.03 -1.38
CA LYS A 138 6.73 -28.16 -2.36
C LYS A 138 5.70 -27.01 -2.28
N ALA A 139 5.43 -26.51 -1.08
CA ALA A 139 4.58 -25.33 -0.87
C ALA A 139 5.15 -24.07 -1.51
N LEU A 140 6.48 -23.89 -1.47
CA LEU A 140 7.16 -22.77 -2.12
C LEU A 140 7.06 -22.84 -3.65
N GLU A 141 7.25 -24.02 -4.24
CA GLU A 141 7.06 -24.24 -5.67
C GLU A 141 5.62 -23.91 -6.06
N LEU A 142 4.64 -24.52 -5.38
CA LEU A 142 3.22 -24.29 -5.64
C LEU A 142 2.83 -22.82 -5.48
N ALA A 143 3.35 -22.14 -4.45
CA ALA A 143 3.09 -20.70 -4.28
C ALA A 143 3.66 -19.87 -5.44
N GLY A 144 4.82 -20.26 -5.98
CA GLY A 144 5.43 -19.65 -7.16
C GLY A 144 4.56 -19.81 -8.40
N ASP A 145 4.14 -21.03 -8.68
CA ASP A 145 3.29 -21.37 -9.83
C ASP A 145 1.96 -20.60 -9.78
N MET A 146 1.27 -20.65 -8.64
CA MET A 146 0.00 -19.95 -8.45
C MET A 146 0.11 -18.43 -8.57
N ARG A 147 1.19 -17.84 -8.05
CA ARG A 147 1.46 -16.41 -8.20
C ARG A 147 1.79 -16.03 -9.63
N GLY A 148 2.46 -16.92 -10.38
CA GLY A 148 2.70 -16.76 -11.81
C GLY A 148 1.42 -16.66 -12.62
N GLU A 149 0.36 -17.33 -12.18
CA GLU A 149 -0.99 -17.25 -12.76
C GLU A 149 -1.82 -16.06 -12.26
N GLY A 150 -1.26 -15.21 -11.38
CA GLY A 150 -1.90 -13.99 -10.90
C GLY A 150 -2.71 -14.14 -9.61
N PHE A 151 -2.67 -15.30 -8.93
CA PHE A 151 -3.35 -15.49 -7.67
C PHE A 151 -2.61 -14.87 -6.49
N ALA A 152 -3.37 -14.32 -5.55
CA ALA A 152 -2.85 -13.84 -4.26
C ALA A 152 -2.64 -15.02 -3.31
N VAL A 153 -1.40 -15.50 -3.17
CA VAL A 153 -1.06 -16.69 -2.38
C VAL A 153 -0.20 -16.33 -1.19
N LEU A 154 -0.61 -16.79 -0.01
CA LEU A 154 0.13 -16.64 1.24
C LEU A 154 0.50 -18.01 1.81
N MET A 155 1.54 -18.02 2.65
CA MET A 155 1.95 -19.20 3.41
C MET A 155 2.58 -18.78 4.75
N ASP A 156 2.65 -19.71 5.69
CA ASP A 156 3.31 -19.48 6.97
C ASP A 156 4.84 -19.63 6.84
N LEU A 157 5.56 -18.57 7.21
CA LEU A 157 7.03 -18.55 7.20
C LEU A 157 7.64 -18.91 8.57
N ASN A 158 6.81 -19.06 9.62
CA ASN A 158 7.27 -19.26 10.98
C ASN A 158 7.16 -20.72 11.44
N GLN A 159 6.86 -21.66 10.56
CA GLN A 159 6.72 -23.09 10.84
C GLN A 159 5.80 -23.38 12.04
N ARG A 160 4.70 -22.64 12.14
CA ARG A 160 3.73 -22.81 13.22
C ARG A 160 2.97 -24.14 13.08
N SER A 161 2.36 -24.60 14.18
CA SER A 161 1.50 -25.77 14.15
C SER A 161 0.32 -25.59 13.18
N LEU A 162 -0.23 -26.70 12.65
CA LEU A 162 -1.42 -26.72 11.76
C LEU A 162 -2.54 -25.82 12.28
N ARG A 163 -2.88 -25.97 13.56
CA ARG A 163 -3.94 -25.18 14.20
C ARG A 163 -3.65 -23.66 14.17
N ALA A 164 -2.39 -23.29 14.41
CA ALA A 164 -2.00 -21.89 14.41
C ALA A 164 -2.00 -21.30 12.99
N GLN A 165 -1.55 -22.05 11.99
CA GLN A 165 -1.58 -21.66 10.58
C GLN A 165 -3.02 -21.53 10.09
N MET A 166 -3.90 -22.47 10.39
CA MET A 166 -5.32 -22.41 10.02
C MET A 166 -6.02 -21.19 10.64
N LYS A 167 -5.76 -20.92 11.94
CA LYS A 167 -6.28 -19.73 12.61
C LYS A 167 -5.77 -18.43 11.94
N TYR A 168 -4.52 -18.45 11.47
CA TYR A 168 -3.93 -17.29 10.81
C TYR A 168 -4.53 -17.08 9.41
N ALA A 169 -4.72 -18.15 8.62
CA ALA A 169 -5.41 -18.11 7.34
C ALA A 169 -6.81 -17.50 7.47
N ASN A 170 -7.57 -17.93 8.47
CA ASN A 170 -8.88 -17.37 8.77
C ASN A 170 -8.81 -15.89 9.17
N LYS A 171 -7.83 -15.49 10.00
CA LYS A 171 -7.63 -14.09 10.38
C LYS A 171 -7.32 -13.19 9.19
N LEU A 172 -6.58 -13.70 8.20
CA LEU A 172 -6.25 -12.98 6.96
C LEU A 172 -7.40 -12.98 5.94
N GLY A 173 -8.47 -13.72 6.22
CA GLY A 173 -9.61 -13.83 5.32
C GLY A 173 -9.29 -14.55 4.01
N ALA A 174 -8.34 -15.52 4.03
CA ALA A 174 -8.05 -16.32 2.86
C ALA A 174 -9.32 -17.04 2.36
N ARG A 175 -9.52 -17.05 1.04
CA ARG A 175 -10.70 -17.70 0.44
C ARG A 175 -10.60 -19.21 0.52
N TYR A 176 -9.44 -19.75 0.24
CA TYR A 176 -9.14 -21.18 0.26
C TYR A 176 -7.90 -21.48 1.12
N THR A 177 -7.85 -22.70 1.63
CA THR A 177 -6.66 -23.27 2.28
C THR A 177 -6.35 -24.63 1.72
N VAL A 178 -5.06 -24.96 1.68
CA VAL A 178 -4.57 -26.32 1.40
C VAL A 178 -3.52 -26.69 2.45
N VAL A 179 -3.58 -27.94 2.93
CA VAL A 179 -2.59 -28.47 3.86
C VAL A 179 -1.66 -29.42 3.11
N LEU A 180 -0.36 -29.17 3.22
CA LEU A 180 0.70 -30.01 2.68
C LEU A 180 1.50 -30.58 3.84
N GLY A 181 1.49 -31.87 3.99
CA GLY A 181 2.41 -32.66 4.77
C GLY A 181 3.18 -33.62 3.87
N ASP A 182 4.05 -34.43 4.42
CA ASP A 182 4.84 -35.39 3.64
C ASP A 182 3.94 -36.42 2.92
N ASN A 183 2.83 -36.81 3.54
CA ASN A 183 1.85 -37.73 2.95
C ASN A 183 1.18 -37.15 1.70
N GLU A 184 0.74 -35.91 1.75
CA GLU A 184 0.10 -35.21 0.63
C GLU A 184 1.06 -35.07 -0.54
N VAL A 185 2.34 -34.78 -0.26
CA VAL A 185 3.41 -34.71 -1.28
C VAL A 185 3.68 -36.09 -1.90
N ASP A 186 3.65 -37.17 -1.09
CA ASP A 186 3.93 -38.54 -1.58
C ASP A 186 2.77 -39.14 -2.37
N THR A 187 1.53 -38.80 -2.01
CA THR A 187 0.32 -39.34 -2.65
C THR A 187 -0.19 -38.50 -3.80
N ASP A 188 0.39 -37.31 -4.02
CA ASP A 188 -0.06 -36.32 -5.02
C ASP A 188 -1.52 -35.90 -4.84
N ARG A 189 -2.05 -35.92 -3.61
CA ARG A 189 -3.46 -35.63 -3.29
C ARG A 189 -3.55 -34.64 -2.13
N VAL A 190 -4.31 -33.59 -2.33
CA VAL A 190 -4.53 -32.55 -1.32
C VAL A 190 -6.03 -32.20 -1.23
N GLN A 191 -6.44 -31.75 -0.05
CA GLN A 191 -7.78 -31.23 0.15
C GLN A 191 -7.72 -29.70 0.06
N LEU A 192 -8.37 -29.14 -0.96
CA LEU A 192 -8.61 -27.71 -1.11
C LEU A 192 -9.88 -27.38 -0.34
N LYS A 193 -9.73 -26.56 0.71
CA LYS A 193 -10.83 -26.18 1.60
C LYS A 193 -11.28 -24.75 1.30
N ALA A 194 -12.56 -24.56 0.98
CA ALA A 194 -13.21 -23.25 0.95
C ALA A 194 -13.42 -22.75 2.39
N MET A 195 -12.97 -21.56 2.70
CA MET A 195 -12.96 -21.07 4.09
C MET A 195 -14.30 -20.51 4.56
N ASP A 196 -15.16 -20.13 3.64
CA ASP A 196 -16.51 -19.60 3.88
C ASP A 196 -17.55 -20.71 4.11
N THR A 197 -17.56 -21.73 3.22
CA THR A 197 -18.50 -22.86 3.29
C THR A 197 -17.97 -24.01 4.13
N GLY A 198 -16.65 -24.15 4.25
CA GLY A 198 -15.98 -25.29 4.86
C GLY A 198 -15.94 -26.52 3.95
N GLU A 199 -16.39 -26.41 2.71
CA GLU A 199 -16.35 -27.50 1.73
C GLU A 199 -14.91 -27.86 1.38
N GLU A 200 -14.65 -29.17 1.25
CA GLU A 200 -13.34 -29.71 0.91
C GLU A 200 -13.41 -30.47 -0.41
N THR A 201 -12.56 -30.11 -1.36
CA THR A 201 -12.47 -30.74 -2.68
C THR A 201 -11.09 -31.36 -2.85
N GLU A 202 -11.03 -32.65 -3.22
CA GLU A 202 -9.76 -33.33 -3.51
C GLU A 202 -9.20 -32.84 -4.85
N VAL A 203 -7.93 -32.44 -4.86
CA VAL A 203 -7.20 -31.97 -6.04
C VAL A 203 -5.84 -32.67 -6.10
N ALA A 204 -5.39 -33.04 -7.30
CA ALA A 204 -4.04 -33.53 -7.48
C ALA A 204 -3.02 -32.40 -7.37
N LEU A 205 -1.97 -32.59 -6.59
CA LEU A 205 -0.92 -31.59 -6.35
C LEU A 205 -0.13 -31.28 -7.63
N SER A 206 0.09 -32.28 -8.48
CA SER A 206 0.78 -32.15 -9.76
C SER A 206 0.03 -31.26 -10.79
N THR A 207 -1.30 -31.15 -10.66
CA THR A 207 -2.16 -30.33 -11.52
C THR A 207 -2.95 -29.30 -10.71
N PHE A 208 -2.42 -28.90 -9.56
CA PHE A 208 -3.13 -28.07 -8.59
C PHE A 208 -3.64 -26.76 -9.17
N VAL A 209 -2.86 -26.08 -10.00
CA VAL A 209 -3.25 -24.81 -10.65
C VAL A 209 -4.57 -24.99 -11.42
N ASN A 210 -4.67 -26.01 -12.26
CA ASN A 210 -5.88 -26.29 -13.04
C ASN A 210 -7.06 -26.70 -12.14
N GLY A 211 -6.79 -27.52 -11.12
CA GLY A 211 -7.79 -27.91 -10.13
C GLY A 211 -8.35 -26.72 -9.36
N PHE A 212 -7.46 -25.82 -8.95
CA PHE A 212 -7.84 -24.59 -8.25
C PHE A 212 -8.70 -23.67 -9.13
N TYR A 213 -8.31 -23.49 -10.41
CA TYR A 213 -9.12 -22.75 -11.38
C TYR A 213 -10.54 -23.32 -11.47
N SER A 214 -10.65 -24.65 -11.60
CA SER A 214 -11.96 -25.31 -11.73
C SER A 214 -12.83 -25.05 -10.51
N VAL A 215 -12.28 -25.24 -9.30
CA VAL A 215 -13.03 -25.06 -8.04
C VAL A 215 -13.40 -23.59 -7.81
N SER A 216 -12.44 -22.68 -7.98
CA SER A 216 -12.67 -21.25 -7.73
C SER A 216 -13.63 -20.62 -8.73
N MET A 217 -13.57 -21.05 -10.00
CA MET A 217 -14.47 -20.56 -11.04
C MET A 217 -15.89 -21.10 -10.85
N GLN A 218 -16.05 -22.37 -10.48
CA GLN A 218 -17.37 -22.93 -10.13
C GLN A 218 -18.03 -22.18 -8.98
N ALA A 219 -17.26 -21.86 -7.91
CA ALA A 219 -17.77 -21.08 -6.79
C ALA A 219 -18.19 -19.67 -7.21
N GLN A 220 -17.39 -18.98 -8.02
CA GLN A 220 -17.73 -17.64 -8.53
C GLN A 220 -18.96 -17.64 -9.45
N LEU A 221 -19.14 -18.69 -10.21
CA LEU A 221 -20.28 -18.84 -11.12
C LEU A 221 -21.57 -19.24 -10.40
N ALA A 222 -21.45 -19.98 -9.30
CA ALA A 222 -22.61 -20.31 -8.44
C ALA A 222 -23.24 -19.04 -7.80
N ASP A 223 -22.42 -18.00 -7.57
CA ASP A 223 -22.89 -16.71 -7.04
C ASP A 223 -23.47 -15.78 -8.13
N LEU A 224 -23.36 -16.15 -9.41
CA LEU A 224 -23.91 -15.37 -10.51
C LEU A 224 -25.40 -15.73 -10.74
N GLU A 225 -26.28 -14.85 -10.31
CA GLU A 225 -27.69 -14.85 -10.72
C GLU A 225 -27.87 -14.13 -12.05
N ILE A 226 -28.30 -14.84 -13.09
CA ILE A 226 -28.69 -14.23 -14.36
C ILE A 226 -30.22 -14.21 -14.43
N ASN A 227 -30.80 -13.02 -14.48
CA ASN A 227 -32.27 -12.81 -14.52
C ASN A 227 -33.04 -13.36 -13.30
N GLY A 228 -32.40 -13.46 -12.12
CA GLY A 228 -33.03 -13.97 -10.89
C GLY A 228 -33.08 -15.51 -10.78
N GLU A 229 -32.37 -16.21 -11.64
CA GLU A 229 -32.13 -17.65 -11.57
C GLU A 229 -30.65 -17.96 -11.48
N ALA A 230 -30.24 -18.95 -10.67
CA ALA A 230 -28.86 -19.42 -10.58
C ALA A 230 -28.38 -19.91 -11.96
N PHE A 231 -27.22 -19.47 -12.41
CA PHE A 231 -26.69 -19.85 -13.71
C PHE A 231 -26.22 -21.31 -13.71
N ASP A 232 -26.91 -22.16 -14.47
CA ASP A 232 -26.51 -23.57 -14.67
C ASP A 232 -25.49 -23.69 -15.81
N PHE A 233 -24.22 -23.83 -15.44
CA PHE A 233 -23.12 -24.00 -16.38
C PHE A 233 -23.11 -25.34 -17.12
N THR A 234 -23.78 -26.36 -16.57
CA THR A 234 -23.83 -27.68 -17.17
C THR A 234 -24.63 -27.66 -18.49
N SER A 235 -25.53 -26.71 -18.64
CA SER A 235 -26.32 -26.52 -19.87
C SER A 235 -25.49 -26.05 -21.07
N LEU A 236 -24.32 -25.41 -20.87
CA LEU A 236 -23.44 -24.95 -21.93
C LEU A 236 -22.60 -26.07 -22.58
N PHE A 237 -22.45 -27.20 -21.88
CA PHE A 237 -21.65 -28.33 -22.37
C PHE A 237 -22.51 -29.50 -22.87
N GLN A 238 -23.85 -29.37 -22.84
CA GLN A 238 -24.77 -30.39 -23.32
C GLN A 238 -25.19 -30.28 -24.81
N THR A 239 -24.59 -29.33 -25.57
CA THR A 239 -24.86 -29.24 -26.99
C THR A 239 -23.82 -30.00 -27.80
N GLY A 240 -24.03 -31.28 -28.04
CA GLY A 240 -23.17 -32.08 -28.90
C GLY A 240 -23.47 -33.56 -29.02
N GLU A 241 -24.71 -33.98 -28.82
CA GLU A 241 -25.16 -35.30 -29.30
C GLU A 241 -26.59 -35.21 -29.80
N THR A 242 -26.77 -34.79 -31.05
CA THR A 242 -27.95 -35.16 -31.83
C THR A 242 -27.56 -35.29 -33.29
N GLU A 243 -27.58 -36.56 -33.72
CA GLU A 243 -27.74 -37.11 -35.08
C GLU A 243 -26.65 -36.76 -36.13
#